data_89ce5be327a71f0bf49ddc7712373028
#
_entry.id   89ce5be327a71f0bf49ddc7712373028
#
_cell.length_a   1.000
_cell.length_b   1.000
_cell.length_c   1.000
_cell.angle_alpha   90.00
_cell.angle_beta   90.00
_cell.angle_gamma   90.00
#
_symmetry.space_group_name_H-M   'P 1'
#
loop_
_entity.id
_entity.type
_entity.pdbx_description
1 polymer ?
#
loop_
_entity_poly.entity_id
_entity_poly.type
_entity_poly.pdbx_seq_one_letter_code
_entity_poly.pdbx_strand_id
1 'polypeptide(L)'
;MSDVFTYNTEEALNQKPIQPQAQVLPLVAEDNPILKQVVPEFNFDNPPVNPNSLASSLVDTCKYYKGYGLSANQCGLSYRVFVMGANEEYVAFFNPKIISTSGECHMIEGCLSFPLLGLRITRPQEIEVEYQDFNGVTRTAKYNGISARCFQHELDHMNGIVYTEKVKPMALQSGMSKRNKMIKKLRIR
;
A
#
# COMPACT_ATOMS: atom_id res chain seq x y z
N MET A 1 14.33 24.54 52.55
CA MET A 1 15.14 24.55 51.31
C MET A 1 14.19 24.11 50.22
N SER A 2 13.76 25.07 49.43
CA SER A 2 12.79 24.87 48.36
C SER A 2 13.56 24.57 47.08
N ASP A 3 13.40 23.35 46.57
CA ASP A 3 13.97 22.94 45.29
C ASP A 3 13.26 23.75 44.16
N VAL A 4 13.98 24.70 43.59
CA VAL A 4 13.54 25.45 42.41
C VAL A 4 13.88 24.56 41.21
N PHE A 5 12.85 23.97 40.58
CA PHE A 5 12.97 23.34 39.29
C PHE A 5 13.29 24.41 38.24
N THR A 6 14.54 24.49 37.81
CA THR A 6 14.93 25.32 36.66
C THR A 6 14.65 24.53 35.37
N TYR A 7 13.58 24.93 34.66
CA TYR A 7 13.36 24.47 33.29
C TYR A 7 14.44 25.07 32.36
N ASN A 8 15.21 24.20 31.73
CA ASN A 8 16.15 24.62 30.70
C ASN A 8 15.38 24.88 29.42
N THR A 9 15.09 26.14 29.14
CA THR A 9 14.31 26.60 27.98
C THR A 9 14.97 26.26 26.65
N GLU A 10 16.28 26.08 26.57
CA GLU A 10 16.99 25.70 25.34
C GLU A 10 16.78 24.22 24.99
N GLU A 11 16.66 23.31 25.96
CA GLU A 11 16.32 21.90 25.71
C GLU A 11 14.85 21.74 25.27
N ALA A 12 13.94 22.57 25.77
CA ALA A 12 12.53 22.51 25.36
C ALA A 12 12.33 22.98 23.93
N LEU A 13 13.16 23.90 23.42
CA LEU A 13 13.11 24.41 22.05
C LEU A 13 13.77 23.46 21.01
N ASN A 14 14.62 22.56 21.47
CA ASN A 14 15.29 21.56 20.61
C ASN A 14 14.61 20.17 20.62
N GLN A 15 13.50 19.99 21.31
CA GLN A 15 12.72 18.78 21.16
C GLN A 15 12.14 18.76 19.75
N LYS A 16 12.62 17.83 18.90
CA LYS A 16 11.91 17.49 17.66
C LYS A 16 10.45 17.25 18.04
N PRO A 17 9.48 17.85 17.31
CA PRO A 17 8.08 17.60 17.59
C PRO A 17 7.88 16.09 17.69
N ILE A 18 7.24 15.62 18.78
CA ILE A 18 6.86 14.23 18.95
C ILE A 18 5.97 13.92 17.76
N GLN A 19 6.54 13.27 16.73
CA GLN A 19 5.74 12.74 15.64
C GLN A 19 4.81 11.72 16.29
N PRO A 20 3.49 11.82 16.11
CA PRO A 20 2.60 10.79 16.60
C PRO A 20 3.12 9.47 16.05
N GLN A 21 3.38 8.48 16.92
CA GLN A 21 3.77 7.15 16.48
C GLN A 21 2.71 6.68 15.49
N ALA A 22 3.10 6.52 14.24
CA ALA A 22 2.18 6.09 13.21
C ALA A 22 1.67 4.70 13.62
N GLN A 23 0.37 4.55 13.65
CA GLN A 23 -0.27 3.32 14.11
C GLN A 23 -0.24 2.30 13.00
N VAL A 24 0.36 1.13 13.23
CA VAL A 24 0.25 -0.01 12.34
C VAL A 24 -1.21 -0.46 12.26
N LEU A 25 -1.77 -0.44 11.06
CA LEU A 25 -3.16 -0.79 10.80
C LEU A 25 -3.31 -2.31 10.58
N PRO A 26 -4.40 -2.94 11.05
CA PRO A 26 -4.66 -4.33 10.74
C PRO A 26 -5.04 -4.49 9.26
N LEU A 27 -4.63 -5.60 8.66
CA LEU A 27 -5.12 -5.99 7.34
C LEU A 27 -6.49 -6.65 7.45
N VAL A 28 -7.37 -6.36 6.50
CA VAL A 28 -8.67 -7.03 6.39
C VAL A 28 -8.51 -8.46 5.87
N ALA A 29 -9.47 -9.32 6.19
CA ALA A 29 -9.51 -10.69 5.67
C ALA A 29 -9.61 -10.72 4.13
N GLU A 30 -9.09 -11.78 3.51
CA GLU A 30 -9.03 -11.92 2.04
C GLU A 30 -10.40 -11.96 1.34
N ASP A 31 -11.46 -12.27 2.06
CA ASP A 31 -12.85 -12.29 1.62
C ASP A 31 -13.63 -11.02 1.97
N ASN A 32 -12.98 -10.03 2.58
CA ASN A 32 -13.66 -8.78 2.94
C ASN A 32 -14.14 -8.04 1.69
N PRO A 33 -15.45 -7.69 1.62
CA PRO A 33 -16.02 -7.06 0.42
C PRO A 33 -15.41 -5.72 0.05
N ILE A 34 -14.75 -5.01 0.98
CA ILE A 34 -14.07 -3.73 0.69
C ILE A 34 -12.97 -3.89 -0.37
N LEU A 35 -12.34 -5.07 -0.48
CA LEU A 35 -11.30 -5.35 -1.48
C LEU A 35 -11.85 -5.39 -2.92
N LYS A 36 -13.17 -5.50 -3.07
CA LYS A 36 -13.87 -5.55 -4.37
C LYS A 36 -14.69 -4.30 -4.65
N GLN A 37 -14.54 -3.27 -3.84
CA GLN A 37 -15.23 -1.99 -4.03
C GLN A 37 -14.31 -1.00 -4.73
N VAL A 38 -14.86 -0.26 -5.69
CA VAL A 38 -14.16 0.91 -6.26
C VAL A 38 -14.07 1.97 -5.17
N VAL A 39 -12.86 2.38 -4.89
CA VAL A 39 -12.57 3.34 -3.83
C VAL A 39 -12.77 4.77 -4.36
N PRO A 40 -13.59 5.61 -3.70
CA PRO A 40 -13.82 6.98 -4.12
C PRO A 40 -12.57 7.84 -3.98
N GLU A 41 -12.48 8.90 -4.79
CA GLU A 41 -11.37 9.86 -4.72
C GLU A 41 -11.26 10.48 -3.34
N PHE A 42 -10.02 10.74 -2.91
CA PHE A 42 -9.71 11.46 -1.69
C PHE A 42 -9.92 12.96 -1.94
N ASN A 43 -10.79 13.58 -1.17
CA ASN A 43 -11.11 15.00 -1.31
C ASN A 43 -10.11 15.87 -0.52
N PHE A 44 -9.23 16.59 -1.21
CA PHE A 44 -8.25 17.48 -0.60
C PHE A 44 -8.83 18.84 -0.18
N ASP A 45 -9.97 19.28 -0.75
CA ASP A 45 -10.63 20.54 -0.36
C ASP A 45 -11.31 20.40 1.01
N ASN A 46 -11.78 19.19 1.33
CA ASN A 46 -12.35 18.84 2.63
C ASN A 46 -11.87 17.44 3.03
N PRO A 47 -10.62 17.31 3.47
CA PRO A 47 -10.02 15.99 3.71
C PRO A 47 -10.70 15.28 4.89
N PRO A 48 -11.16 14.04 4.69
CA PRO A 48 -11.85 13.27 5.73
C PRO A 48 -10.92 12.90 6.90
N VAL A 49 -9.62 12.86 6.64
CA VAL A 49 -8.54 12.62 7.60
C VAL A 49 -7.31 13.41 7.18
N ASN A 50 -6.38 13.63 8.08
CA ASN A 50 -5.11 14.27 7.73
C ASN A 50 -4.33 13.41 6.72
N PRO A 51 -4.06 13.87 5.49
CA PRO A 51 -3.45 13.05 4.45
C PRO A 51 -2.02 12.62 4.77
N ASN A 52 -1.23 13.48 5.45
CA ASN A 52 0.12 13.13 5.86
C ASN A 52 0.12 12.01 6.93
N SER A 53 -0.76 12.11 7.92
CA SER A 53 -0.92 11.07 8.95
C SER A 53 -1.38 9.75 8.35
N LEU A 54 -2.32 9.80 7.39
CA LEU A 54 -2.78 8.61 6.66
C LEU A 54 -1.64 7.97 5.87
N ALA A 55 -0.88 8.77 5.11
CA ALA A 55 0.28 8.29 4.36
C ALA A 55 1.33 7.63 5.27
N SER A 56 1.66 8.27 6.40
CA SER A 56 2.62 7.73 7.37
C SER A 56 2.14 6.40 7.96
N SER A 57 0.87 6.30 8.35
CA SER A 57 0.30 5.04 8.89
C SER A 57 0.32 3.91 7.86
N LEU A 58 0.03 4.20 6.58
CA LEU A 58 0.12 3.22 5.51
C LEU A 58 1.57 2.78 5.24
N VAL A 59 2.52 3.71 5.26
CA VAL A 59 3.96 3.40 5.11
C VAL A 59 4.43 2.48 6.24
N ASP A 60 4.15 2.82 7.49
CA ASP A 60 4.58 2.01 8.63
C ASP A 60 3.90 0.63 8.63
N THR A 61 2.63 0.59 8.23
CA THR A 61 1.91 -0.67 8.06
C THR A 61 2.53 -1.52 6.94
N CYS A 62 2.84 -0.91 5.79
CA CYS A 62 3.50 -1.60 4.67
C CYS A 62 4.85 -2.18 5.09
N LYS A 63 5.67 -1.39 5.80
CA LYS A 63 6.96 -1.82 6.36
C LYS A 63 6.80 -2.97 7.36
N TYR A 64 5.84 -2.85 8.28
CA TYR A 64 5.57 -3.88 9.29
C TYR A 64 5.27 -5.24 8.65
N TYR A 65 4.43 -5.26 7.61
CA TYR A 65 4.11 -6.47 6.86
C TYR A 65 5.14 -6.82 5.77
N LYS A 66 6.23 -6.04 5.65
CA LYS A 66 7.32 -6.24 4.66
C LYS A 66 6.82 -6.25 3.21
N GLY A 67 5.85 -5.37 2.91
CA GLY A 67 5.30 -5.17 1.57
C GLY A 67 6.11 -4.19 0.75
N TYR A 68 6.04 -4.31 -0.57
CA TYR A 68 6.50 -3.28 -1.53
C TYR A 68 5.42 -2.23 -1.78
N GLY A 69 4.16 -2.56 -1.56
CA GLY A 69 3.00 -1.69 -1.67
C GLY A 69 1.90 -2.09 -0.71
N LEU A 70 1.03 -1.12 -0.41
CA LEU A 70 -0.14 -1.31 0.45
C LEU A 70 -1.19 -0.26 0.13
N SER A 71 -2.38 -0.70 -0.18
CA SER A 71 -3.55 0.15 -0.43
C SER A 71 -4.40 0.34 0.82
N ALA A 72 -5.02 1.51 0.96
CA ALA A 72 -5.83 1.86 2.13
C ALA A 72 -7.00 0.88 2.36
N ASN A 73 -7.64 0.39 1.30
CA ASN A 73 -8.75 -0.57 1.42
C ASN A 73 -8.31 -1.94 1.96
N GLN A 74 -7.04 -2.32 1.84
CA GLN A 74 -6.49 -3.50 2.50
C GLN A 74 -6.44 -3.35 4.03
N CYS A 75 -6.51 -2.11 4.52
CA CYS A 75 -6.62 -1.77 5.95
C CYS A 75 -8.06 -1.39 6.35
N GLY A 76 -9.06 -1.64 5.51
CA GLY A 76 -10.45 -1.33 5.79
C GLY A 76 -10.82 0.15 5.62
N LEU A 77 -9.95 0.95 4.99
CA LEU A 77 -10.15 2.38 4.78
C LEU A 77 -10.60 2.66 3.33
N SER A 78 -11.72 3.35 3.16
CA SER A 78 -12.28 3.69 1.84
C SER A 78 -11.72 5.03 1.33
N TYR A 79 -10.38 5.12 1.22
CA TYR A 79 -9.67 6.28 0.69
C TYR A 79 -8.83 5.86 -0.53
N ARG A 80 -8.94 6.62 -1.63
CA ARG A 80 -8.20 6.33 -2.87
C ARG A 80 -6.74 6.75 -2.72
N VAL A 81 -6.00 5.96 -1.96
CA VAL A 81 -4.58 6.13 -1.70
C VAL A 81 -3.92 4.78 -1.48
N PHE A 82 -2.72 4.66 -1.98
CA PHE A 82 -1.80 3.58 -1.63
C PHE A 82 -0.38 4.11 -1.42
N VAL A 83 0.46 3.30 -0.82
CA VAL A 83 1.89 3.56 -0.70
C VAL A 83 2.67 2.47 -1.43
N MET A 84 3.81 2.83 -2.00
CA MET A 84 4.77 1.85 -2.48
C MET A 84 6.20 2.33 -2.26
N GLY A 85 7.12 1.39 -2.09
CA GLY A 85 8.53 1.68 -1.89
C GLY A 85 9.35 0.47 -1.47
N ALA A 86 10.60 0.71 -1.15
CA ALA A 86 11.54 -0.27 -0.61
C ALA A 86 12.63 0.46 0.20
N ASN A 87 13.31 -0.25 1.09
CA ASN A 87 14.49 0.25 1.84
C ASN A 87 14.23 1.56 2.55
N GLU A 88 13.29 1.90 3.22
CA GLU A 88 12.94 3.17 3.88
C GLU A 88 12.42 4.28 2.94
N GLU A 89 12.53 4.14 1.63
CA GLU A 89 12.01 5.10 0.67
C GLU A 89 10.62 4.68 0.19
N TYR A 90 9.57 5.34 0.72
CA TYR A 90 8.18 5.10 0.36
C TYR A 90 7.53 6.38 -0.12
N VAL A 91 6.65 6.25 -1.11
CA VAL A 91 5.84 7.33 -1.69
C VAL A 91 4.37 6.99 -1.52
N ALA A 92 3.57 7.99 -1.15
CA ALA A 92 2.11 7.89 -1.11
C ALA A 92 1.50 8.46 -2.41
N PHE A 93 0.55 7.73 -2.97
CA PHE A 93 -0.13 8.02 -4.22
C PHE A 93 -1.61 8.23 -3.94
N PHE A 94 -2.04 9.48 -3.84
CA PHE A 94 -3.45 9.84 -3.73
C PHE A 94 -4.05 10.01 -5.12
N ASN A 95 -5.29 9.56 -5.30
CA ASN A 95 -6.03 9.67 -6.55
C ASN A 95 -5.24 9.22 -7.79
N PRO A 96 -4.54 8.07 -7.70
CA PRO A 96 -3.66 7.62 -8.77
C PRO A 96 -4.42 7.20 -10.01
N LYS A 97 -3.81 7.49 -11.18
CA LYS A 97 -4.26 6.98 -12.47
C LYS A 97 -3.08 6.69 -13.39
N ILE A 98 -3.26 5.77 -14.32
CA ILE A 98 -2.30 5.48 -15.39
C ILE A 98 -2.67 6.33 -16.62
N ILE A 99 -1.69 7.05 -17.16
CA ILE A 99 -1.83 7.89 -18.36
C ILE A 99 -1.51 7.09 -19.61
N SER A 100 -0.43 6.32 -19.56
CA SER A 100 0.01 5.50 -20.70
C SER A 100 0.71 4.22 -20.23
N THR A 101 0.74 3.23 -21.12
CA THR A 101 1.40 1.94 -20.85
C THR A 101 2.16 1.49 -22.09
N SER A 102 3.27 0.76 -21.90
CA SER A 102 4.00 0.09 -22.97
C SER A 102 4.62 -1.23 -22.56
N GLY A 103 4.90 -2.07 -23.56
CA GLY A 103 5.50 -3.37 -23.35
C GLY A 103 4.62 -4.37 -22.60
N GLU A 104 5.16 -5.55 -22.36
CA GLU A 104 4.49 -6.63 -21.60
C GLU A 104 5.52 -7.39 -20.77
N CYS A 105 5.16 -7.69 -19.54
CA CYS A 105 6.01 -8.43 -18.60
C CYS A 105 5.23 -9.45 -17.79
N HIS A 106 5.80 -10.68 -17.68
CA HIS A 106 5.22 -11.77 -16.93
C HIS A 106 6.01 -11.97 -15.63
N MET A 107 5.39 -11.71 -14.49
CA MET A 107 6.03 -11.93 -13.17
C MET A 107 5.09 -12.68 -12.22
N ILE A 108 5.66 -13.24 -11.16
CA ILE A 108 4.88 -13.75 -10.03
C ILE A 108 4.57 -12.57 -9.11
N GLU A 109 3.29 -12.39 -8.83
CA GLU A 109 2.78 -11.44 -7.85
C GLU A 109 2.27 -12.15 -6.60
N GLY A 110 2.48 -11.52 -5.45
CA GLY A 110 1.82 -11.81 -4.19
C GLY A 110 1.04 -10.58 -3.72
N CYS A 111 0.23 -10.75 -2.69
CA CYS A 111 -0.52 -9.67 -2.07
C CYS A 111 -0.53 -9.87 -0.55
N LEU A 112 -0.40 -8.79 0.23
CA LEU A 112 -0.43 -8.85 1.69
C LEU A 112 -1.76 -9.41 2.21
N SER A 113 -2.88 -9.12 1.52
CA SER A 113 -4.20 -9.68 1.84
C SER A 113 -4.34 -11.16 1.51
N PHE A 114 -3.42 -11.74 0.69
CA PHE A 114 -3.44 -13.14 0.27
C PHE A 114 -2.10 -13.82 0.56
N PRO A 115 -1.72 -14.01 1.82
CA PRO A 115 -0.40 -14.52 2.20
C PRO A 115 -0.14 -15.88 1.58
N LEU A 116 1.12 -16.10 1.14
CA LEU A 116 1.61 -17.35 0.53
C LEU A 116 1.01 -17.70 -0.84
N LEU A 117 0.20 -16.84 -1.45
CA LEU A 117 -0.38 -17.05 -2.77
C LEU A 117 0.40 -16.28 -3.83
N GLY A 118 1.28 -16.95 -4.56
CA GLY A 118 1.98 -16.39 -5.71
C GLY A 118 1.32 -16.80 -7.02
N LEU A 119 0.99 -15.84 -7.87
CA LEU A 119 0.35 -16.07 -9.18
C LEU A 119 1.14 -15.37 -10.29
N ARG A 120 1.35 -16.05 -11.41
CA ARG A 120 2.00 -15.46 -12.58
C ARG A 120 0.99 -14.60 -13.34
N ILE A 121 1.27 -13.30 -13.40
CA ILE A 121 0.40 -12.30 -14.00
C ILE A 121 1.15 -11.55 -15.10
N THR A 122 0.45 -11.24 -16.18
CA THR A 122 0.92 -10.38 -17.26
C THR A 122 0.46 -8.97 -17.02
N ARG A 123 1.39 -8.01 -17.11
CA ARG A 123 1.10 -6.57 -17.02
C ARG A 123 1.95 -5.78 -18.00
N PRO A 124 1.56 -4.57 -18.37
CA PRO A 124 2.47 -3.60 -18.98
C PRO A 124 3.79 -3.51 -18.23
N GLN A 125 4.89 -3.44 -18.99
CA GLN A 125 6.25 -3.35 -18.42
C GLN A 125 6.57 -1.94 -17.96
N GLU A 126 6.06 -0.94 -18.70
CA GLU A 126 6.26 0.48 -18.41
C GLU A 126 4.92 1.17 -18.29
N ILE A 127 4.86 2.14 -17.40
CA ILE A 127 3.68 2.97 -17.19
C ILE A 127 4.08 4.42 -16.98
N GLU A 128 3.25 5.33 -17.44
CA GLU A 128 3.26 6.73 -17.05
C GLU A 128 2.01 7.01 -16.23
N VAL A 129 2.18 7.68 -15.11
CA VAL A 129 1.14 7.84 -14.10
C VAL A 129 0.98 9.30 -13.68
N GLU A 130 -0.22 9.63 -13.23
CA GLU A 130 -0.51 10.88 -12.53
C GLU A 130 -1.13 10.53 -11.18
N TYR A 131 -0.77 11.32 -10.16
CA TYR A 131 -1.28 11.16 -8.80
C TYR A 131 -1.16 12.50 -8.05
N GLN A 132 -1.78 12.61 -6.90
CA GLN A 132 -1.56 13.70 -5.96
C GLN A 132 -0.64 13.25 -4.83
N ASP A 133 0.29 14.11 -4.42
CA ASP A 133 1.06 13.88 -3.19
C ASP A 133 0.19 14.18 -1.94
N PHE A 134 0.72 13.99 -0.74
CA PHE A 134 -0.02 14.21 0.51
C PHE A 134 -0.37 15.70 0.76
N ASN A 135 0.14 16.64 -0.04
CA ASN A 135 -0.25 18.03 -0.03
C ASN A 135 -1.34 18.35 -1.07
N GLY A 136 -1.83 17.35 -1.82
CA GLY A 136 -2.80 17.52 -2.91
C GLY A 136 -2.18 18.02 -4.21
N VAL A 137 -0.85 18.13 -4.29
CA VAL A 137 -0.16 18.61 -5.50
C VAL A 137 -0.09 17.49 -6.53
N THR A 138 -0.58 17.76 -7.74
CA THR A 138 -0.52 16.81 -8.85
C THR A 138 0.91 16.58 -9.30
N ARG A 139 1.28 15.31 -9.45
CA ARG A 139 2.58 14.80 -9.87
C ARG A 139 2.42 13.81 -11.02
N THR A 140 3.43 13.73 -11.87
CA THR A 140 3.56 12.69 -12.89
C THR A 140 4.85 11.93 -12.67
N ALA A 141 4.85 10.64 -13.01
CA ALA A 141 6.04 9.79 -12.89
C ALA A 141 6.01 8.68 -13.95
N LYS A 142 7.20 8.15 -14.26
CA LYS A 142 7.36 6.96 -15.13
C LYS A 142 7.96 5.84 -14.31
N TYR A 143 7.36 4.67 -14.40
CA TYR A 143 7.84 3.47 -13.74
C TYR A 143 8.04 2.35 -14.75
N ASN A 144 8.99 1.46 -14.46
CA ASN A 144 9.21 0.24 -15.22
C ASN A 144 9.42 -0.97 -14.30
N GLY A 145 9.35 -2.17 -14.87
CA GLY A 145 9.64 -3.42 -14.18
C GLY A 145 8.83 -3.61 -12.88
N ILE A 146 9.53 -3.84 -11.76
CA ILE A 146 8.90 -4.13 -10.46
C ILE A 146 8.10 -2.94 -9.94
N SER A 147 8.59 -1.71 -10.08
CA SER A 147 7.86 -0.51 -9.64
C SER A 147 6.58 -0.28 -10.44
N ALA A 148 6.63 -0.48 -11.76
CA ALA A 148 5.43 -0.42 -12.61
C ALA A 148 4.41 -1.50 -12.21
N ARG A 149 4.89 -2.69 -11.86
CA ARG A 149 4.05 -3.82 -11.42
C ARG A 149 3.38 -3.52 -10.09
N CYS A 150 4.14 -3.04 -9.11
CA CYS A 150 3.63 -2.67 -7.80
C CYS A 150 2.54 -1.59 -7.93
N PHE A 151 2.81 -0.51 -8.66
CA PHE A 151 1.82 0.55 -8.89
C PHE A 151 0.52 0.00 -9.49
N GLN A 152 0.61 -0.85 -10.51
CA GLN A 152 -0.56 -1.45 -11.16
C GLN A 152 -1.34 -2.38 -10.22
N HIS A 153 -0.64 -3.10 -9.34
CA HIS A 153 -1.25 -3.96 -8.34
C HIS A 153 -2.06 -3.15 -7.33
N GLU A 154 -1.46 -2.08 -6.80
CA GLU A 154 -2.12 -1.20 -5.83
C GLU A 154 -3.26 -0.40 -6.47
N LEU A 155 -3.11 0.03 -7.73
CA LEU A 155 -4.19 0.69 -8.47
C LEU A 155 -5.37 -0.25 -8.72
N ASP A 156 -5.12 -1.55 -8.96
CA ASP A 156 -6.19 -2.54 -9.05
C ASP A 156 -7.02 -2.56 -7.76
N HIS A 157 -6.39 -2.56 -6.59
CA HIS A 157 -7.09 -2.46 -5.30
C HIS A 157 -7.98 -1.21 -5.21
N MET A 158 -7.52 -0.06 -5.74
CA MET A 158 -8.33 1.16 -5.79
C MET A 158 -9.54 1.03 -6.72
N ASN A 159 -9.47 0.14 -7.70
CA ASN A 159 -10.52 -0.13 -8.68
C ASN A 159 -11.39 -1.36 -8.31
N GLY A 160 -11.22 -1.89 -7.09
CA GLY A 160 -11.95 -3.06 -6.62
C GLY A 160 -11.58 -4.37 -7.32
N ILE A 161 -10.40 -4.43 -7.91
CA ILE A 161 -9.90 -5.60 -8.65
C ILE A 161 -8.88 -6.32 -7.78
N VAL A 162 -9.10 -7.61 -7.57
CA VAL A 162 -8.14 -8.48 -6.87
C VAL A 162 -7.29 -9.22 -7.91
N TYR A 163 -5.97 -9.27 -7.69
CA TYR A 163 -5.03 -9.88 -8.63
C TYR A 163 -5.35 -11.35 -8.99
N THR A 164 -6.08 -12.07 -8.13
CA THR A 164 -6.56 -13.43 -8.40
C THR A 164 -7.52 -13.51 -9.58
N GLU A 165 -8.17 -12.41 -9.94
CA GLU A 165 -9.09 -12.30 -11.08
C GLU A 165 -8.35 -12.15 -12.42
N LYS A 166 -7.04 -11.84 -12.38
CA LYS A 166 -6.19 -11.68 -13.58
C LYS A 166 -5.59 -12.97 -14.10
N VAL A 167 -5.90 -14.10 -13.48
CA VAL A 167 -5.40 -15.41 -13.92
C VAL A 167 -6.54 -16.34 -14.31
N LYS A 168 -6.23 -17.32 -15.17
CA LYS A 168 -7.20 -18.36 -15.56
C LYS A 168 -7.55 -19.23 -14.34
N PRO A 169 -8.80 -19.77 -14.25
CA PRO A 169 -9.26 -20.57 -13.11
C PRO A 169 -8.32 -21.72 -12.74
N MET A 170 -7.74 -22.42 -13.73
CA MET A 170 -6.79 -23.52 -13.49
C MET A 170 -5.50 -23.03 -12.81
N ALA A 171 -4.99 -21.86 -13.18
CA ALA A 171 -3.80 -21.29 -12.57
C ALA A 171 -4.07 -20.88 -11.12
N LEU A 172 -5.24 -20.29 -10.86
CA LEU A 172 -5.69 -19.97 -9.50
C LEU A 172 -5.82 -21.22 -8.64
N GLN A 173 -6.48 -22.25 -9.13
CA GLN A 173 -6.65 -23.53 -8.42
C GLN A 173 -5.30 -24.17 -8.09
N SER A 174 -4.35 -24.17 -9.04
CA SER A 174 -2.99 -24.64 -8.81
C SER A 174 -2.26 -23.84 -7.74
N GLY A 175 -2.36 -22.50 -7.79
CA GLY A 175 -1.79 -21.60 -6.78
C GLY A 175 -2.36 -21.86 -5.38
N MET A 176 -3.67 -21.96 -5.26
CA MET A 176 -4.37 -22.26 -4.00
C MET A 176 -3.98 -23.65 -3.44
N SER A 177 -3.82 -24.65 -4.29
CA SER A 177 -3.35 -25.97 -3.87
C SER A 177 -1.93 -25.92 -3.29
N LYS A 178 -1.01 -25.18 -3.93
CA LYS A 178 0.35 -24.95 -3.42
C LYS A 178 0.33 -24.19 -2.08
N ARG A 179 -0.44 -23.10 -1.99
CA ARG A 179 -0.65 -22.34 -0.77
C ARG A 179 -1.10 -23.22 0.39
N ASN A 180 -2.12 -24.06 0.17
CA ASN A 180 -2.66 -24.94 1.20
C ASN A 180 -1.62 -25.96 1.69
N LYS A 181 -0.79 -26.50 0.81
CA LYS A 181 0.33 -27.38 1.19
C LYS A 181 1.37 -26.64 2.04
N MET A 182 1.68 -25.36 1.72
CA MET A 182 2.60 -24.54 2.50
C MET A 182 2.04 -24.25 3.91
N ILE A 183 0.77 -23.86 4.00
CA ILE A 183 0.09 -23.62 5.28
C ILE A 183 0.13 -24.86 6.18
N LYS A 184 -0.17 -26.05 5.62
CA LYS A 184 -0.07 -27.32 6.37
C LYS A 184 1.33 -27.55 6.91
N LYS A 185 2.39 -27.32 6.12
CA LYS A 185 3.78 -27.47 6.57
C LYS A 185 4.16 -26.50 7.69
N LEU A 186 3.63 -25.27 7.68
CA LEU A 186 3.91 -24.26 8.71
C LEU A 186 3.20 -24.55 10.04
N ARG A 187 2.03 -25.23 10.00
CA ARG A 187 1.27 -25.60 11.20
C ARG A 187 1.82 -26.86 11.92
N ILE A 188 2.68 -27.63 11.27
CA ILE A 188 3.27 -28.88 11.82
C ILE A 188 4.63 -28.57 12.49
N ARG A 189 5.15 -27.36 12.41
CA ARG A 189 6.36 -26.90 13.11
C ARG A 189 5.99 -26.08 14.33
#